data_c1e36e47dd446cd287c3b0177f34a1c9
#
_entry.id   c1e36e47dd446cd287c3b0177f34a1c9
#
_cell.length_a   1.000
_cell.length_b   1.000
_cell.length_c   1.000
_cell.angle_alpha   90.00
_cell.angle_beta   90.00
_cell.angle_gamma   90.00
#
_symmetry.space_group_name_H-M   'P 1'
#
loop_
_entity.id
_entity.type
_entity.pdbx_description
1 polymer ?
#
loop_
_entity_poly.entity_id
_entity_poly.type
_entity_poly.pdbx_seq_one_letter_code
_entity_poly.pdbx_strand_id
1 'polypeptide(L)'
;MIAVIADDFSGAAEIAGWAVAAGFTAELRRDFAVQARDGLNHDTAKTSHESRFAAQFGGQPLPDVVVFDTDSRSAPIDLAIDRSLAVAAWLRTQGIRQVFKKIDSVLRGHVAAESNALRHGLARHRSLVVPANPRRQRVVRDGRYRIAGQPLHETLFARDPDFPAWTDQVVELLECRNCPPRTEDQHDSPRAVSAIASCAANCSEWPAAELIVGDASSLAELDAWTARVDEDTLPVGAAEFFASWLGTRFGSAKPASPAASSTQQVARTLLVCGSPAAWFQGRGADARARELAVLRWGSAATNEDSADDSLLRAARETLASRGRLLVTCHEEDRGTVDAASPDELLRALGGFAQRILAPLLAATHPRDDGPLVERLLVEGGATTAALVQQFGWQRFEALAPVADGITPLVPLSGIAIGCGTAIPRFTLFSKPGSYAWPADLW
;
A
#
# COMPACT_ATOMS: atom_id res chain seq x y z
N MET A 1 -13.97 -0.59 -15.80
CA MET A 1 -12.89 -0.85 -14.84
C MET A 1 -12.08 0.41 -14.57
N ILE A 2 -11.71 0.63 -13.33
CA ILE A 2 -10.90 1.75 -12.84
C ILE A 2 -9.54 1.20 -12.43
N ALA A 3 -8.45 1.87 -12.79
CA ALA A 3 -7.11 1.52 -12.36
C ALA A 3 -6.55 2.57 -11.39
N VAL A 4 -5.95 2.12 -10.30
CA VAL A 4 -5.23 2.97 -9.36
C VAL A 4 -3.78 2.51 -9.29
N ILE A 5 -2.84 3.45 -9.30
CA ILE A 5 -1.42 3.17 -9.17
C ILE A 5 -0.93 3.75 -7.86
N ALA A 6 -0.50 2.92 -6.93
CA ALA A 6 0.02 3.30 -5.62
C ALA A 6 1.52 3.03 -5.54
N ASP A 7 2.23 3.88 -4.82
CA ASP A 7 3.68 3.81 -4.62
C ASP A 7 4.10 2.83 -3.52
N ASP A 8 3.15 2.42 -2.66
CA ASP A 8 3.39 1.44 -1.60
C ASP A 8 2.16 0.55 -1.34
N PHE A 9 2.43 -0.62 -0.73
CA PHE A 9 1.41 -1.61 -0.40
C PHE A 9 0.33 -1.08 0.54
N SER A 10 0.70 -0.32 1.56
CA SER A 10 -0.26 0.23 2.54
C SER A 10 -1.22 1.21 1.89
N GLY A 11 -0.72 2.09 1.02
CA GLY A 11 -1.52 3.02 0.22
C GLY A 11 -2.43 2.29 -0.77
N ALA A 12 -1.93 1.22 -1.40
CA ALA A 12 -2.72 0.38 -2.30
C ALA A 12 -3.87 -0.31 -1.54
N ALA A 13 -3.60 -0.88 -0.37
CA ALA A 13 -4.62 -1.50 0.49
C ALA A 13 -5.66 -0.49 0.97
N GLU A 14 -5.23 0.72 1.38
CA GLU A 14 -6.13 1.80 1.78
C GLU A 14 -7.13 2.15 0.67
N ILE A 15 -6.64 2.33 -0.56
CA ILE A 15 -7.47 2.68 -1.72
C ILE A 15 -8.43 1.54 -2.09
N ALA A 16 -7.96 0.30 -2.09
CA ALA A 16 -8.81 -0.85 -2.34
C ALA A 16 -9.97 -0.92 -1.32
N GLY A 17 -9.68 -0.66 -0.04
CA GLY A 17 -10.70 -0.57 1.00
C GLY A 17 -11.71 0.56 0.76
N TRP A 18 -11.26 1.76 0.37
CA TRP A 18 -12.16 2.85 0.00
C TRP A 18 -13.08 2.50 -1.16
N ALA A 19 -12.57 1.80 -2.18
CA ALA A 19 -13.38 1.31 -3.30
C ALA A 19 -14.45 0.32 -2.82
N VAL A 20 -14.08 -0.66 -1.97
CA VAL A 20 -15.04 -1.62 -1.41
C VAL A 20 -16.07 -0.94 -0.51
N ALA A 21 -15.67 0.03 0.32
CA ALA A 21 -16.60 0.81 1.14
C ALA A 21 -17.61 1.60 0.29
N ALA A 22 -17.22 2.03 -0.91
CA ALA A 22 -18.10 2.67 -1.87
C ALA A 22 -18.97 1.67 -2.67
N GLY A 23 -18.84 0.36 -2.41
CA GLY A 23 -19.64 -0.70 -3.01
C GLY A 23 -19.07 -1.32 -4.29
N PHE A 24 -17.81 -1.01 -4.63
CA PHE A 24 -17.11 -1.60 -5.77
C PHE A 24 -16.34 -2.86 -5.35
N THR A 25 -16.15 -3.79 -6.25
CA THR A 25 -15.18 -4.87 -6.07
C THR A 25 -13.78 -4.35 -6.34
N ALA A 26 -12.77 -4.76 -5.54
CA ALA A 26 -11.42 -4.29 -5.69
C ALA A 26 -10.38 -5.40 -5.56
N GLU A 27 -9.39 -5.41 -6.45
CA GLU A 27 -8.22 -6.29 -6.42
C GLU A 27 -6.93 -5.48 -6.37
N LEU A 28 -6.04 -5.83 -5.43
CA LEU A 28 -4.69 -5.29 -5.34
C LEU A 28 -3.72 -6.22 -6.06
N ARG A 29 -2.83 -5.67 -6.88
CA ARG A 29 -1.90 -6.42 -7.74
C ARG A 29 -0.48 -5.86 -7.68
N ARG A 30 0.50 -6.77 -7.75
CA ARG A 30 1.94 -6.50 -7.86
C ARG A 30 2.59 -7.13 -9.10
N ASP A 31 1.85 -7.91 -9.87
CA ASP A 31 2.34 -8.73 -10.99
C ASP A 31 2.38 -8.01 -12.36
N PHE A 32 2.23 -6.68 -12.38
CA PHE A 32 2.19 -5.88 -13.62
C PHE A 32 3.52 -5.90 -14.41
N ALA A 33 4.67 -6.03 -13.75
CA ALA A 33 5.98 -5.98 -14.39
C ALA A 33 6.28 -7.22 -15.25
N VAL A 34 5.74 -8.39 -14.89
CA VAL A 34 5.87 -9.63 -15.66
C VAL A 34 5.09 -9.52 -16.97
N GLN A 35 3.92 -8.92 -16.89
CA GLN A 35 2.99 -8.80 -18.03
C GLN A 35 3.44 -7.77 -19.08
N ALA A 36 4.15 -6.72 -18.65
CA ALA A 36 4.70 -5.71 -19.56
C ALA A 36 5.81 -6.27 -20.46
N ARG A 37 6.59 -7.25 -19.97
CA ARG A 37 7.64 -7.93 -20.76
C ARG A 37 7.07 -8.90 -21.79
N ASP A 38 5.97 -9.60 -21.45
CA ASP A 38 5.33 -10.54 -22.35
C ASP A 38 4.54 -9.85 -23.49
N GLY A 39 4.07 -8.61 -23.25
CA GLY A 39 3.37 -7.80 -24.26
C GLY A 39 4.27 -7.22 -25.35
N LEU A 40 5.60 -7.23 -25.18
CA LEU A 40 6.56 -6.74 -26.18
C LEU A 40 6.97 -7.82 -27.20
N ASN A 41 6.65 -9.09 -26.98
CA ASN A 41 6.84 -10.15 -27.96
C ASN A 41 5.63 -10.24 -28.89
N HIS A 42 5.65 -9.42 -29.92
CA HIS A 42 4.68 -9.43 -31.03
C HIS A 42 4.93 -10.64 -31.95
N ASP A 43 4.41 -11.80 -31.62
CA ASP A 43 4.03 -12.79 -32.62
C ASP A 43 3.27 -13.96 -31.99
N THR A 44 1.97 -13.77 -31.72
CA THR A 44 1.02 -14.90 -31.72
C THR A 44 -0.43 -14.39 -31.90
N ALA A 45 -0.97 -14.74 -33.01
CA ALA A 45 -2.34 -14.87 -33.51
C ALA A 45 -3.54 -14.60 -32.58
N LYS A 46 -4.39 -13.66 -33.05
CA LYS A 46 -5.89 -13.71 -33.15
C LYS A 46 -6.72 -14.26 -31.96
N THR A 47 -6.34 -14.06 -30.71
CA THR A 47 -7.29 -14.10 -29.59
C THR A 47 -7.79 -12.68 -29.32
N SER A 48 -9.10 -12.50 -29.15
CA SER A 48 -9.69 -11.19 -28.87
C SER A 48 -9.06 -10.56 -27.63
N HIS A 49 -8.89 -9.23 -27.61
CA HIS A 49 -8.33 -8.49 -26.49
C HIS A 49 -9.02 -8.83 -25.16
N GLU A 50 -10.35 -9.03 -25.19
CA GLU A 50 -11.17 -9.38 -24.03
C GLU A 50 -10.83 -10.75 -23.45
N SER A 51 -10.54 -11.75 -24.27
CA SER A 51 -10.22 -13.11 -23.78
C SER A 51 -8.82 -13.20 -23.17
N ARG A 52 -7.86 -12.43 -23.65
CA ARG A 52 -6.51 -12.32 -23.04
C ARG A 52 -6.57 -11.60 -21.71
N PHE A 53 -7.37 -10.53 -21.63
CA PHE A 53 -7.59 -9.77 -20.42
C PHE A 53 -8.27 -10.63 -19.34
N ALA A 54 -9.37 -11.34 -19.69
CA ALA A 54 -10.06 -12.24 -18.77
C ALA A 54 -9.15 -13.39 -18.26
N ALA A 55 -8.25 -13.90 -19.11
CA ALA A 55 -7.30 -14.94 -18.72
C ALA A 55 -6.33 -14.49 -17.62
N GLN A 56 -5.96 -13.20 -17.58
CA GLN A 56 -5.10 -12.64 -16.52
C GLN A 56 -5.80 -12.60 -15.14
N PHE A 57 -7.12 -12.68 -15.10
CA PHE A 57 -7.91 -12.77 -13.87
C PHE A 57 -8.35 -14.20 -13.56
N GLY A 58 -7.75 -15.21 -14.23
CA GLY A 58 -8.00 -16.62 -13.92
C GLY A 58 -9.43 -17.09 -14.21
N GLY A 59 -10.14 -16.43 -15.14
CA GLY A 59 -11.55 -16.72 -15.44
C GLY A 59 -12.54 -16.20 -14.40
N GLN A 60 -12.10 -15.47 -13.40
CA GLN A 60 -12.96 -14.77 -12.43
C GLN A 60 -13.57 -13.50 -13.06
N PRO A 61 -14.72 -13.03 -12.59
CA PRO A 61 -15.26 -11.74 -12.99
C PRO A 61 -14.21 -10.64 -12.76
N LEU A 62 -14.12 -9.70 -13.72
CA LEU A 62 -13.21 -8.57 -13.59
C LEU A 62 -13.64 -7.68 -12.41
N PRO A 63 -12.71 -7.25 -11.55
CA PRO A 63 -13.04 -6.31 -10.50
C PRO A 63 -13.36 -4.93 -11.09
N ASP A 64 -14.19 -4.16 -10.39
CA ASP A 64 -14.51 -2.79 -10.79
C ASP A 64 -13.28 -1.88 -10.68
N VAL A 65 -12.44 -2.13 -9.66
CA VAL A 65 -11.22 -1.38 -9.36
C VAL A 65 -10.02 -2.32 -9.25
N VAL A 66 -8.96 -2.04 -10.01
CA VAL A 66 -7.66 -2.70 -9.88
C VAL A 66 -6.66 -1.71 -9.32
N VAL A 67 -6.02 -2.07 -8.21
CA VAL A 67 -5.00 -1.24 -7.56
C VAL A 67 -3.62 -1.89 -7.76
N PHE A 68 -2.73 -1.20 -8.45
CA PHE A 68 -1.35 -1.63 -8.66
C PHE A 68 -0.46 -1.05 -7.56
N ASP A 69 0.18 -1.91 -6.77
CA ASP A 69 1.27 -1.54 -5.89
C ASP A 69 2.59 -1.62 -6.67
N THR A 70 3.17 -0.46 -6.97
CA THR A 70 4.45 -0.38 -7.69
C THR A 70 5.65 -0.59 -6.78
N ASP A 71 5.47 -0.57 -5.45
CA ASP A 71 6.56 -0.70 -4.47
C ASP A 71 7.75 0.24 -4.81
N SER A 72 7.41 1.49 -5.16
CA SER A 72 8.34 2.47 -5.75
C SER A 72 8.75 3.56 -4.77
N ARG A 73 8.06 3.71 -3.63
CA ARG A 73 8.28 4.82 -2.69
C ARG A 73 9.73 4.97 -2.27
N SER A 74 10.38 3.90 -1.82
CA SER A 74 11.78 3.88 -1.38
C SER A 74 12.73 3.27 -2.43
N ALA A 75 12.25 3.00 -3.64
CA ALA A 75 13.08 2.53 -4.74
C ALA A 75 13.93 3.67 -5.32
N PRO A 76 15.03 3.38 -6.03
CA PRO A 76 15.71 4.38 -6.85
C PRO A 76 14.74 5.04 -7.85
N ILE A 77 14.92 6.35 -8.08
CA ILE A 77 13.99 7.14 -8.91
C ILE A 77 13.81 6.57 -10.32
N ASP A 78 14.87 6.11 -10.94
CA ASP A 78 14.81 5.50 -12.29
C ASP A 78 13.90 4.27 -12.28
N LEU A 79 14.00 3.43 -11.26
CA LEU A 79 13.14 2.25 -11.12
C LEU A 79 11.68 2.64 -10.86
N ALA A 80 11.43 3.70 -10.11
CA ALA A 80 10.08 4.21 -9.86
C ALA A 80 9.44 4.72 -11.17
N ILE A 81 10.20 5.43 -11.99
CA ILE A 81 9.80 5.89 -13.32
C ILE A 81 9.52 4.70 -14.24
N ASP A 82 10.43 3.74 -14.33
CA ASP A 82 10.29 2.56 -15.20
C ASP A 82 9.06 1.72 -14.83
N ARG A 83 8.79 1.52 -13.54
CA ARG A 83 7.58 0.84 -13.06
C ARG A 83 6.31 1.60 -13.42
N SER A 84 6.32 2.93 -13.29
CA SER A 84 5.19 3.78 -13.67
C SER A 84 4.90 3.72 -15.17
N LEU A 85 5.94 3.76 -16.01
CA LEU A 85 5.83 3.62 -17.46
C LEU A 85 5.33 2.22 -17.86
N ALA A 86 5.80 1.17 -17.19
CA ALA A 86 5.34 -0.20 -17.42
C ALA A 86 3.83 -0.36 -17.16
N VAL A 87 3.35 0.19 -16.04
CA VAL A 87 1.91 0.20 -15.72
C VAL A 87 1.14 1.02 -16.76
N ALA A 88 1.62 2.20 -17.13
CA ALA A 88 0.97 3.04 -18.14
C ALA A 88 0.85 2.33 -19.50
N ALA A 89 1.93 1.67 -19.94
CA ALA A 89 1.93 0.89 -21.17
C ALA A 89 0.91 -0.25 -21.11
N TRP A 90 0.86 -0.98 -20.00
CA TRP A 90 -0.12 -2.03 -19.78
C TRP A 90 -1.55 -1.49 -19.83
N LEU A 91 -1.85 -0.39 -19.11
CA LEU A 91 -3.18 0.24 -19.10
C LEU A 91 -3.64 0.65 -20.49
N ARG A 92 -2.73 1.19 -21.31
CA ARG A 92 -3.02 1.54 -22.71
C ARG A 92 -3.34 0.32 -23.56
N THR A 93 -2.58 -0.76 -23.43
CA THR A 93 -2.85 -2.00 -24.16
C THR A 93 -4.18 -2.62 -23.79
N GLN A 94 -4.64 -2.41 -22.55
CA GLN A 94 -5.95 -2.89 -22.06
C GLN A 94 -7.09 -1.88 -22.34
N GLY A 95 -6.82 -0.72 -22.93
CA GLY A 95 -7.82 0.31 -23.21
C GLY A 95 -8.41 0.96 -21.94
N ILE A 96 -7.71 0.88 -20.80
CA ILE A 96 -8.19 1.43 -19.52
C ILE A 96 -7.89 2.92 -19.48
N ARG A 97 -8.94 3.73 -19.43
CA ARG A 97 -8.83 5.19 -19.43
C ARG A 97 -9.08 5.83 -18.05
N GLN A 98 -9.82 5.15 -17.17
CA GLN A 98 -10.12 5.66 -15.83
C GLN A 98 -8.95 5.32 -14.90
N VAL A 99 -8.06 6.28 -14.71
CA VAL A 99 -6.78 6.09 -14.01
C VAL A 99 -6.63 7.13 -12.93
N PHE A 100 -6.23 6.68 -11.74
CA PHE A 100 -5.89 7.52 -10.58
C PHE A 100 -4.49 7.17 -10.07
N LYS A 101 -3.64 8.15 -9.75
CA LYS A 101 -2.36 7.92 -9.06
C LYS A 101 -2.51 8.20 -7.58
N LYS A 102 -2.38 7.17 -6.76
CA LYS A 102 -2.30 7.29 -5.29
C LYS A 102 -0.91 7.68 -4.87
N ILE A 103 -0.81 8.66 -4.01
CA ILE A 103 0.44 9.13 -3.40
C ILE A 103 0.36 9.15 -1.89
N ASP A 104 1.51 9.18 -1.24
CA ASP A 104 1.56 9.45 0.19
C ASP A 104 1.01 10.84 0.51
N SER A 105 0.16 10.94 1.53
CA SER A 105 -0.51 12.20 1.86
C SER A 105 0.45 13.29 2.34
N VAL A 106 1.64 12.95 2.84
CA VAL A 106 2.70 13.90 3.22
C VAL A 106 3.81 13.99 2.16
N LEU A 107 3.50 13.53 0.93
CA LEU A 107 4.34 13.68 -0.25
C LEU A 107 5.68 12.92 -0.18
N ARG A 108 5.79 11.83 0.58
CA ARG A 108 6.97 10.96 0.54
C ARG A 108 7.03 10.21 -0.79
N GLY A 109 8.23 9.84 -1.20
CA GLY A 109 8.45 9.14 -2.47
C GLY A 109 8.67 10.08 -3.65
N HIS A 110 8.66 9.52 -4.83
CA HIS A 110 8.99 10.18 -6.10
C HIS A 110 7.75 10.76 -6.79
N VAL A 111 6.91 11.50 -6.04
CA VAL A 111 5.56 11.94 -6.47
C VAL A 111 5.58 12.64 -7.82
N ALA A 112 6.46 13.62 -8.02
CA ALA A 112 6.52 14.39 -9.27
C ALA A 112 7.00 13.52 -10.44
N ALA A 113 8.06 12.74 -10.24
CA ALA A 113 8.65 11.89 -11.27
C ALA A 113 7.69 10.79 -11.75
N GLU A 114 7.04 10.08 -10.80
CA GLU A 114 6.06 9.04 -11.11
C GLU A 114 4.81 9.61 -11.78
N SER A 115 4.31 10.76 -11.28
CA SER A 115 3.15 11.44 -11.87
C SER A 115 3.43 11.87 -13.31
N ASN A 116 4.64 12.38 -13.57
CA ASN A 116 5.06 12.76 -14.91
C ASN A 116 5.21 11.55 -15.84
N ALA A 117 5.84 10.48 -15.36
CA ALA A 117 5.99 9.23 -16.11
C ALA A 117 4.62 8.64 -16.51
N LEU A 118 3.67 8.59 -15.56
CA LEU A 118 2.31 8.12 -15.82
C LEU A 118 1.57 9.06 -16.78
N ARG A 119 1.64 10.39 -16.57
CA ARG A 119 1.03 11.39 -17.45
C ARG A 119 1.50 11.20 -18.89
N HIS A 120 2.82 11.11 -19.08
CA HIS A 120 3.43 10.91 -20.39
C HIS A 120 3.05 9.54 -20.99
N GLY A 121 3.21 8.46 -20.22
CA GLY A 121 2.86 7.11 -20.65
C GLY A 121 1.38 6.93 -21.02
N LEU A 122 0.48 7.67 -20.39
CA LEU A 122 -0.97 7.68 -20.66
C LEU A 122 -1.39 8.73 -21.69
N ALA A 123 -0.46 9.52 -22.24
CA ALA A 123 -0.71 10.63 -23.17
C ALA A 123 -1.69 11.66 -22.60
N ARG A 124 -1.50 12.04 -21.31
CA ARG A 124 -2.27 13.13 -20.67
C ARG A 124 -1.52 14.45 -20.74
N HIS A 125 -2.24 15.56 -20.81
CA HIS A 125 -1.63 16.89 -20.89
C HIS A 125 -1.11 17.37 -19.54
N ARG A 126 -1.80 17.03 -18.43
CA ARG A 126 -1.46 17.51 -17.09
C ARG A 126 -1.70 16.48 -16.00
N SER A 127 -1.05 16.69 -14.85
CA SER A 127 -1.33 15.98 -13.60
C SER A 127 -1.89 16.97 -12.58
N LEU A 128 -3.01 16.63 -11.94
CA LEU A 128 -3.58 17.37 -10.83
C LEU A 128 -3.25 16.66 -9.52
N VAL A 129 -2.39 17.24 -8.71
CA VAL A 129 -1.92 16.67 -7.43
C VAL A 129 -2.69 17.30 -6.27
N VAL A 130 -3.52 16.53 -5.58
CA VAL A 130 -4.28 16.96 -4.39
C VAL A 130 -3.92 16.04 -3.21
N PRO A 131 -2.90 16.38 -2.41
CA PRO A 131 -2.40 15.52 -1.34
C PRO A 131 -3.22 15.62 -0.04
N ALA A 132 -4.17 16.54 0.02
CA ALA A 132 -4.93 16.83 1.23
C ALA A 132 -5.80 15.64 1.69
N ASN A 133 -5.87 15.48 3.03
CA ASN A 133 -6.81 14.60 3.75
C ASN A 133 -7.47 15.43 4.87
N PRO A 134 -8.51 16.22 4.56
CA PRO A 134 -9.13 17.16 5.51
C PRO A 134 -9.64 16.50 6.80
N ARG A 135 -10.21 15.29 6.75
CA ARG A 135 -10.66 14.55 7.94
C ARG A 135 -9.53 14.22 8.91
N ARG A 136 -8.29 14.16 8.40
CA ARG A 136 -7.07 13.95 9.19
C ARG A 136 -6.35 15.27 9.50
N GLN A 137 -7.01 16.40 9.29
CA GLN A 137 -6.43 17.73 9.44
C GLN A 137 -5.14 17.93 8.63
N ARG A 138 -5.02 17.25 7.50
CA ARG A 138 -3.94 17.39 6.50
C ARG A 138 -4.46 18.22 5.35
N VAL A 139 -4.03 19.46 5.28
CA VAL A 139 -4.58 20.46 4.36
C VAL A 139 -3.49 21.19 3.60
N VAL A 140 -3.82 21.63 2.39
CA VAL A 140 -2.99 22.54 1.60
C VAL A 140 -3.77 23.84 1.43
N ARG A 141 -3.14 24.96 1.79
CA ARG A 141 -3.68 26.30 1.58
C ARG A 141 -2.58 27.25 1.14
N ASP A 142 -2.83 28.00 0.08
CA ASP A 142 -1.86 28.89 -0.54
C ASP A 142 -0.52 28.17 -0.86
N GLY A 143 -0.63 26.94 -1.39
CA GLY A 143 0.51 26.06 -1.70
C GLY A 143 1.27 25.51 -0.48
N ARG A 144 0.78 25.74 0.75
CA ARG A 144 1.44 25.33 2.00
C ARG A 144 0.73 24.17 2.66
N TYR A 145 1.50 23.13 2.98
CA TYR A 145 1.01 21.92 3.64
C TYR A 145 1.05 22.04 5.17
N ARG A 146 -0.11 21.79 5.81
CA ARG A 146 -0.25 21.81 7.26
C ARG A 146 -0.90 20.54 7.78
N ILE A 147 -0.47 20.10 8.99
CA ILE A 147 -1.07 19.00 9.73
C ILE A 147 -1.53 19.55 11.07
N ALA A 148 -2.83 19.48 11.35
CA ALA A 148 -3.42 20.06 12.58
C ALA A 148 -2.96 21.51 12.84
N GLY A 149 -2.84 22.31 11.79
CA GLY A 149 -2.40 23.70 11.84
C GLY A 149 -0.89 23.91 11.83
N GLN A 150 -0.07 22.89 12.11
CA GLN A 150 1.39 22.98 12.06
C GLN A 150 1.93 22.86 10.63
N PRO A 151 2.93 23.66 10.23
CA PRO A 151 3.66 23.47 9.00
C PRO A 151 4.29 22.06 8.91
N LEU A 152 4.30 21.44 7.74
CA LEU A 152 4.76 20.05 7.57
C LEU A 152 6.18 19.84 8.12
N HIS A 153 7.09 20.77 7.87
CA HIS A 153 8.50 20.72 8.32
C HIS A 153 8.69 20.93 9.84
N GLU A 154 7.65 21.28 10.57
CA GLU A 154 7.68 21.36 12.03
C GLU A 154 7.10 20.13 12.72
N THR A 155 6.60 19.17 11.94
CA THR A 155 6.00 17.93 12.43
C THR A 155 7.04 16.80 12.53
N LEU A 156 6.61 15.63 13.00
CA LEU A 156 7.47 14.44 13.03
C LEU A 156 8.02 14.04 11.64
N PHE A 157 7.37 14.47 10.56
CA PHE A 157 7.81 14.18 9.19
C PHE A 157 9.08 14.95 8.78
N ALA A 158 9.48 15.98 9.52
CA ALA A 158 10.80 16.60 9.36
C ALA A 158 11.97 15.63 9.65
N ARG A 159 11.69 14.53 10.36
CA ARG A 159 12.68 13.52 10.76
C ARG A 159 12.46 12.18 10.06
N ASP A 160 11.68 12.15 9.00
CA ASP A 160 11.52 10.93 8.19
C ASP A 160 12.89 10.53 7.63
N PRO A 161 13.34 9.27 7.78
CA PRO A 161 14.70 8.88 7.42
C PRO A 161 14.96 8.94 5.90
N ASP A 162 13.95 8.66 5.09
CA ASP A 162 14.10 8.58 3.62
C ASP A 162 13.66 9.88 2.95
N PHE A 163 12.60 10.51 3.46
CA PHE A 163 11.94 11.68 2.85
C PHE A 163 11.64 12.79 3.87
N PRO A 164 12.66 13.38 4.52
CA PRO A 164 12.45 14.43 5.49
C PRO A 164 11.73 15.65 4.87
N ALA A 165 10.73 16.16 5.57
CA ALA A 165 10.06 17.39 5.16
C ALA A 165 10.86 18.59 5.68
N TRP A 166 11.49 19.34 4.79
CA TRP A 166 12.32 20.52 5.10
C TRP A 166 11.59 21.86 4.87
N THR A 167 10.43 21.82 4.21
CA THR A 167 9.57 22.96 3.92
C THR A 167 8.10 22.54 4.01
N ASP A 168 7.19 23.51 4.11
CA ASP A 168 5.75 23.31 3.96
C ASP A 168 5.24 23.70 2.55
N GLN A 169 6.09 24.25 1.70
CA GLN A 169 5.75 24.60 0.33
C GLN A 169 5.71 23.35 -0.54
N VAL A 170 4.51 23.00 -1.00
CA VAL A 170 4.30 21.74 -1.74
C VAL A 170 5.08 21.72 -3.06
N VAL A 171 5.13 22.83 -3.77
CA VAL A 171 5.88 22.95 -5.03
C VAL A 171 7.36 22.69 -4.80
N GLU A 172 7.96 23.32 -3.79
CA GLU A 172 9.37 23.12 -3.44
C GLU A 172 9.67 21.66 -3.07
N LEU A 173 8.79 21.01 -2.28
CA LEU A 173 8.93 19.60 -1.94
C LEU A 173 8.93 18.69 -3.18
N LEU A 174 8.09 19.00 -4.15
CA LEU A 174 7.98 18.21 -5.37
C LEU A 174 9.16 18.43 -6.33
N GLU A 175 9.65 19.67 -6.43
CA GLU A 175 10.80 20.03 -7.29
C GLU A 175 12.12 19.43 -6.78
N CYS A 176 12.39 19.51 -5.48
CA CYS A 176 13.64 19.06 -4.88
C CYS A 176 13.72 17.56 -4.60
N ARG A 177 12.58 16.87 -4.50
CA ARG A 177 12.58 15.43 -4.31
C ARG A 177 12.88 14.71 -5.61
N ASN A 178 14.16 14.75 -6.00
CA ASN A 178 14.76 13.90 -7.03
C ASN A 178 14.29 14.12 -8.48
N CYS A 179 14.01 15.34 -8.90
CA CYS A 179 14.12 15.65 -10.32
C CYS A 179 15.60 15.56 -10.70
N PRO A 180 16.02 14.67 -11.63
CA PRO A 180 17.37 14.67 -12.12
C PRO A 180 17.73 16.06 -12.66
N PRO A 181 18.99 16.54 -12.51
CA PRO A 181 19.37 17.84 -13.00
C PRO A 181 19.02 17.96 -14.51
N ARG A 182 18.35 19.06 -14.88
CA ARG A 182 17.93 19.30 -16.26
C ARG A 182 19.17 19.40 -17.14
N THR A 183 19.27 18.54 -18.15
CA THR A 183 20.11 18.77 -19.30
C THR A 183 19.25 19.34 -20.41
N GLU A 184 19.77 20.27 -21.22
CA GLU A 184 19.01 21.01 -22.24
C GLU A 184 18.31 20.10 -23.28
N ASP A 185 18.74 18.86 -23.43
CA ASP A 185 18.21 17.88 -24.39
C ASP A 185 17.03 17.02 -23.89
N GLN A 186 16.48 17.29 -22.69
CA GLN A 186 15.49 16.39 -22.06
C GLN A 186 14.05 16.94 -22.00
N HIS A 187 13.68 17.91 -22.83
CA HIS A 187 12.35 18.53 -22.81
C HIS A 187 11.18 17.56 -23.02
N ASP A 188 11.40 16.41 -23.68
CA ASP A 188 10.38 15.38 -23.92
C ASP A 188 10.62 14.09 -23.12
N SER A 189 11.51 14.11 -22.13
CA SER A 189 11.80 12.94 -21.32
C SER A 189 10.71 12.74 -20.25
N PRO A 190 10.21 11.50 -20.04
CA PRO A 190 9.30 11.20 -18.93
C PRO A 190 9.95 11.39 -17.55
N ARG A 191 11.25 11.70 -17.51
CA ARG A 191 12.04 11.93 -16.29
C ARG A 191 11.99 13.38 -15.81
N ALA A 192 11.62 14.35 -16.68
CA ALA A 192 11.62 15.78 -16.34
C ALA A 192 10.18 16.30 -16.19
N VAL A 193 9.92 17.05 -15.12
CA VAL A 193 8.72 17.88 -14.97
C VAL A 193 9.09 19.29 -15.38
N SER A 194 8.52 19.81 -16.46
CA SER A 194 8.91 21.10 -17.02
C SER A 194 8.39 22.29 -16.22
N ALA A 195 7.23 22.15 -15.59
CA ALA A 195 6.65 23.19 -14.73
C ALA A 195 5.74 22.61 -13.66
N ILE A 196 5.87 23.11 -12.43
CA ILE A 196 4.98 22.82 -11.30
C ILE A 196 4.39 24.14 -10.81
N ALA A 197 3.08 24.20 -10.60
CA ALA A 197 2.41 25.35 -10.06
C ALA A 197 1.33 24.96 -9.06
N SER A 198 1.03 25.83 -8.09
CA SER A 198 -0.12 25.68 -7.19
C SER A 198 -1.31 26.49 -7.64
N CYS A 199 -2.50 26.04 -7.28
CA CYS A 199 -3.75 26.71 -7.64
C CYS A 199 -4.84 26.41 -6.60
N ALA A 200 -5.69 27.38 -6.32
CA ALA A 200 -6.88 27.20 -5.49
C ALA A 200 -8.01 26.50 -6.28
N ALA A 201 -8.88 25.78 -5.58
CA ALA A 201 -9.98 25.02 -6.21
C ALA A 201 -10.95 25.89 -7.01
N ASN A 202 -11.07 27.17 -6.66
CA ASN A 202 -11.92 28.15 -7.32
C ASN A 202 -11.22 29.00 -8.40
N CYS A 203 -9.97 28.69 -8.80
CA CYS A 203 -9.31 29.40 -9.88
C CYS A 203 -10.07 29.20 -11.20
N SER A 204 -10.22 30.26 -12.00
CA SER A 204 -10.99 30.24 -13.25
C SER A 204 -10.28 29.47 -14.35
N GLU A 205 -8.96 29.55 -14.38
CA GLU A 205 -8.11 28.94 -15.42
C GLU A 205 -7.05 28.03 -14.82
N TRP A 206 -6.59 27.05 -15.61
CA TRP A 206 -5.48 26.21 -15.24
C TRP A 206 -4.16 26.98 -15.36
N PRO A 207 -3.24 26.87 -14.39
CA PRO A 207 -1.88 27.38 -14.58
C PRO A 207 -1.22 26.73 -15.80
N ALA A 208 -0.32 27.47 -16.46
CA ALA A 208 0.50 26.95 -17.55
C ALA A 208 1.60 26.03 -16.98
N ALA A 209 1.21 24.86 -16.51
CA ALA A 209 2.08 23.87 -15.87
C ALA A 209 1.61 22.45 -16.20
N GLU A 210 2.54 21.50 -16.24
CA GLU A 210 2.26 20.08 -16.47
C GLU A 210 1.82 19.38 -15.20
N LEU A 211 2.31 19.83 -14.04
CA LEU A 211 1.90 19.35 -12.73
C LEU A 211 1.30 20.50 -11.93
N ILE A 212 0.08 20.36 -11.54
CA ILE A 212 -0.69 21.37 -10.82
C ILE A 212 -1.01 20.86 -9.43
N VAL A 213 -0.59 21.60 -8.41
CA VAL A 213 -0.91 21.32 -7.01
C VAL A 213 -2.22 22.02 -6.67
N GLY A 214 -3.24 21.23 -6.33
CA GLY A 214 -4.54 21.73 -5.90
C GLY A 214 -4.57 21.99 -4.38
N ASP A 215 -4.90 23.22 -4.02
CA ASP A 215 -5.19 23.57 -2.62
C ASP A 215 -6.51 22.93 -2.17
N ALA A 216 -6.51 22.28 -1.03
CA ALA A 216 -7.71 21.75 -0.43
C ALA A 216 -7.61 21.70 1.10
N SER A 217 -8.64 22.18 1.78
CA SER A 217 -8.77 22.19 3.24
C SER A 217 -10.12 21.62 3.72
N SER A 218 -10.99 21.26 2.77
CA SER A 218 -12.32 20.70 3.03
C SER A 218 -12.69 19.64 1.99
N LEU A 219 -13.68 18.81 2.31
CA LEU A 219 -14.22 17.82 1.37
C LEU A 219 -14.86 18.53 0.14
N ALA A 220 -15.52 19.65 0.36
CA ALA A 220 -16.13 20.43 -0.74
C ALA A 220 -15.08 20.91 -1.75
N GLU A 221 -13.87 21.28 -1.30
CA GLU A 221 -12.78 21.65 -2.20
C GLU A 221 -12.22 20.43 -2.93
N LEU A 222 -12.18 19.25 -2.31
CA LEU A 222 -11.84 17.99 -3.00
C LEU A 222 -12.86 17.72 -4.12
N ASP A 223 -14.16 17.85 -3.84
CA ASP A 223 -15.23 17.67 -4.83
C ASP A 223 -15.13 18.69 -5.97
N ALA A 224 -14.80 19.94 -5.66
CA ALA A 224 -14.57 20.96 -6.67
C ALA A 224 -13.39 20.62 -7.61
N TRP A 225 -12.32 20.03 -7.07
CA TRP A 225 -11.20 19.54 -7.87
C TRP A 225 -11.59 18.35 -8.75
N THR A 226 -12.37 17.39 -8.23
CA THR A 226 -12.80 16.22 -9.02
C THR A 226 -13.68 16.62 -10.19
N ALA A 227 -14.50 17.66 -10.06
CA ALA A 227 -15.32 18.20 -11.13
C ALA A 227 -14.49 18.80 -12.30
N ARG A 228 -13.23 19.15 -12.05
CA ARG A 228 -12.30 19.68 -13.05
C ARG A 228 -11.45 18.61 -13.74
N VAL A 229 -11.47 17.36 -13.26
CA VAL A 229 -10.74 16.25 -13.88
C VAL A 229 -11.42 15.85 -15.19
N ASP A 230 -10.76 16.12 -16.29
CA ASP A 230 -11.15 15.73 -17.64
C ASP A 230 -10.33 14.52 -18.16
N GLU A 231 -10.49 14.20 -19.45
CA GLU A 231 -9.75 13.09 -20.07
C GLU A 231 -8.26 13.38 -20.25
N ASP A 232 -7.87 14.66 -20.27
CA ASP A 232 -6.50 15.12 -20.43
C ASP A 232 -5.76 15.31 -19.11
N THR A 233 -6.46 15.12 -17.99
CA THR A 233 -5.93 15.30 -16.64
C THR A 233 -5.72 13.97 -15.94
N LEU A 234 -4.52 13.70 -15.43
CA LEU A 234 -4.24 12.61 -14.53
C LEU A 234 -4.54 13.05 -13.08
N PRO A 235 -5.58 12.52 -12.41
CA PRO A 235 -5.79 12.78 -10.99
C PRO A 235 -4.74 12.04 -10.16
N VAL A 236 -4.10 12.79 -9.26
CA VAL A 236 -3.03 12.34 -8.38
C VAL A 236 -3.35 12.80 -6.96
N GLY A 237 -3.39 11.90 -5.98
CA GLY A 237 -3.67 12.37 -4.63
C GLY A 237 -3.75 11.32 -3.54
N ALA A 238 -4.13 11.78 -2.36
CA ALA A 238 -4.34 10.95 -1.18
C ALA A 238 -5.70 10.24 -1.21
N ALA A 239 -5.99 9.46 -0.18
CA ALA A 239 -7.17 8.60 -0.14
C ALA A 239 -8.50 9.38 -0.19
N GLU A 240 -8.61 10.54 0.47
CA GLU A 240 -9.84 11.31 0.45
C GLU A 240 -10.12 11.97 -0.91
N PHE A 241 -9.08 12.36 -1.66
CA PHE A 241 -9.24 12.82 -3.03
C PHE A 241 -9.67 11.69 -3.98
N PHE A 242 -9.13 10.47 -3.78
CA PHE A 242 -9.61 9.29 -4.50
C PHE A 242 -11.09 9.02 -4.21
N ALA A 243 -11.49 9.05 -2.94
CA ALA A 243 -12.88 8.81 -2.55
C ALA A 243 -13.84 9.84 -3.16
N SER A 244 -13.46 11.12 -3.16
CA SER A 244 -14.20 12.20 -3.81
C SER A 244 -14.28 11.97 -5.34
N TRP A 245 -13.16 11.65 -5.99
CA TRP A 245 -13.11 11.37 -7.42
C TRP A 245 -13.96 10.16 -7.80
N LEU A 246 -13.89 9.08 -7.02
CA LEU A 246 -14.69 7.87 -7.22
C LEU A 246 -16.18 8.20 -7.11
N GLY A 247 -16.59 8.87 -6.04
CA GLY A 247 -17.98 9.24 -5.77
C GLY A 247 -18.57 10.19 -6.81
N THR A 248 -17.82 11.22 -7.19
CA THR A 248 -18.28 12.22 -8.17
C THR A 248 -18.43 11.62 -9.57
N ARG A 249 -17.52 10.74 -9.97
CA ARG A 249 -17.46 10.24 -11.34
C ARG A 249 -18.27 8.97 -11.58
N PHE A 250 -18.40 8.11 -10.57
CA PHE A 250 -19.04 6.80 -10.71
C PHE A 250 -20.24 6.59 -9.78
N GLY A 251 -20.47 7.54 -8.87
CA GLY A 251 -21.47 7.38 -7.80
C GLY A 251 -21.00 6.36 -6.74
N SER A 252 -21.85 6.07 -5.78
CA SER A 252 -21.66 4.93 -4.90
C SER A 252 -22.41 3.73 -5.50
N ALA A 253 -21.71 2.63 -5.71
CA ALA A 253 -22.39 1.35 -5.93
C ALA A 253 -23.18 0.99 -4.66
N LYS A 254 -24.20 0.15 -4.79
CA LYS A 254 -24.97 -0.29 -3.61
C LYS A 254 -24.00 -0.98 -2.65
N PRO A 255 -23.85 -0.50 -1.40
CA PRO A 255 -22.90 -1.12 -0.49
C PRO A 255 -23.19 -2.62 -0.40
N ALA A 256 -22.13 -3.42 -0.55
CA ALA A 256 -22.23 -4.85 -0.28
C ALA A 256 -22.76 -5.00 1.16
N SER A 257 -23.83 -5.77 1.34
CA SER A 257 -24.36 -6.05 2.67
C SER A 257 -23.21 -6.58 3.51
N PRO A 258 -22.93 -6.02 4.71
CA PRO A 258 -21.86 -6.54 5.53
C PRO A 258 -22.11 -8.04 5.69
N ALA A 259 -21.11 -8.85 5.30
CA ALA A 259 -21.19 -10.28 5.54
C ALA A 259 -21.48 -10.46 7.03
N ALA A 260 -22.63 -11.06 7.34
CA ALA A 260 -23.05 -11.25 8.71
C ALA A 260 -21.89 -11.93 9.45
N SER A 261 -21.32 -11.24 10.43
CA SER A 261 -20.30 -11.80 11.32
C SER A 261 -20.96 -12.95 12.08
N SER A 262 -20.80 -14.15 11.53
CA SER A 262 -21.21 -15.37 12.19
C SER A 262 -20.34 -15.57 13.42
N THR A 263 -21.00 -15.62 14.58
CA THR A 263 -20.53 -16.17 15.86
C THR A 263 -19.18 -15.71 16.38
N GLN A 264 -19.19 -15.17 17.60
CA GLN A 264 -18.11 -14.70 18.47
C GLN A 264 -16.99 -15.73 18.78
N GLN A 265 -16.56 -16.52 17.83
CA GLN A 265 -15.36 -17.30 18.01
C GLN A 265 -14.15 -16.40 17.78
N VAL A 266 -13.31 -16.23 18.81
CA VAL A 266 -12.09 -15.43 18.71
C VAL A 266 -11.21 -16.04 17.62
N ALA A 267 -11.10 -15.35 16.50
CA ALA A 267 -10.31 -15.83 15.37
C ALA A 267 -8.83 -15.98 15.76
N ARG A 268 -8.23 -17.08 15.35
CA ARG A 268 -6.81 -17.39 15.61
C ARG A 268 -5.93 -16.39 14.88
N THR A 269 -5.24 -15.57 15.66
CA THR A 269 -4.57 -14.36 15.20
C THR A 269 -3.06 -14.43 15.42
N LEU A 270 -2.32 -14.23 14.34
CA LEU A 270 -0.88 -14.04 14.34
C LEU A 270 -0.58 -12.55 14.07
N LEU A 271 0.05 -11.86 15.03
CA LEU A 271 0.49 -10.48 14.86
C LEU A 271 2.00 -10.42 14.64
N VAL A 272 2.44 -9.78 13.56
CA VAL A 272 3.85 -9.49 13.28
C VAL A 272 4.08 -7.98 13.45
N CYS A 273 4.87 -7.60 14.44
CA CYS A 273 5.20 -6.22 14.75
C CYS A 273 6.68 -5.95 14.48
N GLY A 274 6.98 -5.30 13.35
CA GLY A 274 8.33 -4.85 12.98
C GLY A 274 8.50 -3.33 13.12
N SER A 275 7.48 -2.60 13.58
CA SER A 275 7.53 -1.15 13.74
C SER A 275 8.04 -0.76 15.14
N PRO A 276 9.24 -0.13 15.26
CA PRO A 276 9.71 0.40 16.56
C PRO A 276 8.71 1.38 17.18
N ALA A 277 8.14 2.26 16.34
CA ALA A 277 7.16 3.24 16.82
C ALA A 277 5.94 2.56 17.45
N ALA A 278 5.36 1.55 16.81
CA ALA A 278 4.21 0.82 17.37
C ALA A 278 4.58 0.05 18.64
N TRP A 279 5.77 -0.56 18.68
CA TRP A 279 6.24 -1.31 19.85
C TRP A 279 6.40 -0.42 21.08
N PHE A 280 7.13 0.67 20.96
CA PHE A 280 7.42 1.58 22.08
C PHE A 280 6.24 2.48 22.44
N GLN A 281 5.32 2.77 21.52
CA GLN A 281 4.09 3.54 21.80
C GLN A 281 2.98 2.74 22.50
N GLY A 282 3.20 1.48 22.81
CA GLY A 282 2.25 0.70 23.61
C GLY A 282 2.12 -0.78 23.29
N ARG A 283 2.59 -1.26 22.13
CA ARG A 283 2.43 -2.69 21.77
C ARG A 283 3.15 -3.62 22.76
N GLY A 284 4.36 -3.27 23.20
CA GLY A 284 5.08 -4.03 24.21
C GLY A 284 4.35 -4.06 25.56
N ALA A 285 3.78 -2.93 26.00
CA ALA A 285 2.99 -2.87 27.22
C ALA A 285 1.67 -3.66 27.10
N ASP A 286 0.99 -3.58 25.97
CA ASP A 286 -0.25 -4.32 25.68
C ASP A 286 0.01 -5.85 25.66
N ALA A 287 1.13 -6.28 25.07
CA ALA A 287 1.54 -7.69 25.06
C ALA A 287 1.75 -8.24 26.49
N ARG A 288 2.40 -7.47 27.38
CA ARG A 288 2.57 -7.82 28.79
C ARG A 288 1.23 -7.85 29.54
N ALA A 289 0.43 -6.80 29.38
CA ALA A 289 -0.86 -6.70 30.07
C ALA A 289 -1.84 -7.84 29.72
N ARG A 290 -1.71 -8.40 28.50
CA ARG A 290 -2.53 -9.52 28.03
C ARG A 290 -1.85 -10.88 28.16
N GLU A 291 -0.66 -10.96 28.73
CA GLU A 291 0.16 -12.18 28.88
C GLU A 291 0.31 -12.95 27.55
N LEU A 292 0.55 -12.23 26.47
CA LEU A 292 0.68 -12.82 25.14
C LEU A 292 1.99 -13.58 25.03
N ALA A 293 1.93 -14.72 24.34
CA ALA A 293 3.15 -15.40 23.93
C ALA A 293 3.84 -14.57 22.83
N VAL A 294 5.13 -14.29 23.04
CA VAL A 294 5.95 -13.45 22.14
C VAL A 294 7.09 -14.28 21.57
N LEU A 295 7.17 -14.36 20.25
CA LEU A 295 8.35 -14.87 19.55
C LEU A 295 9.17 -13.70 18.99
N ARG A 296 10.51 -13.87 18.91
CA ARG A 296 11.40 -12.86 18.39
C ARG A 296 12.21 -13.37 17.22
N TRP A 297 12.26 -12.58 16.13
CA TRP A 297 13.21 -12.82 15.04
C TRP A 297 14.45 -11.94 15.22
N GLY A 298 15.60 -12.37 14.65
CA GLY A 298 16.86 -11.62 14.73
C GLY A 298 17.66 -11.83 16.01
N SER A 299 17.19 -12.68 16.95
CA SER A 299 18.01 -13.08 18.08
C SER A 299 19.01 -14.18 17.69
N ALA A 300 20.19 -14.23 18.31
CA ALA A 300 21.23 -15.21 18.03
C ALA A 300 20.78 -16.69 18.25
N ALA A 301 19.68 -16.88 18.96
CA ALA A 301 19.12 -18.22 19.25
C ALA A 301 18.40 -18.88 18.05
N THR A 302 18.19 -18.17 16.95
CA THR A 302 17.41 -18.66 15.78
C THR A 302 18.29 -19.20 14.65
N ASN A 303 19.57 -19.44 14.88
CA ASN A 303 20.51 -19.88 13.82
C ASN A 303 20.78 -21.39 13.80
N GLU A 304 20.15 -22.18 14.63
CA GLU A 304 20.30 -23.64 14.66
C GLU A 304 18.99 -24.33 14.24
N ASP A 305 19.05 -25.23 13.26
CA ASP A 305 17.87 -25.96 12.71
C ASP A 305 17.06 -26.69 13.81
N SER A 306 17.70 -27.18 14.86
CA SER A 306 17.04 -27.83 15.98
C SER A 306 16.24 -26.87 16.88
N ALA A 307 16.66 -25.60 16.94
CA ALA A 307 15.95 -24.56 17.68
C ALA A 307 14.68 -24.12 16.93
N ASP A 308 14.73 -24.08 15.60
CA ASP A 308 13.57 -23.73 14.75
C ASP A 308 12.42 -24.73 14.88
N ASP A 309 12.69 -26.04 14.94
CA ASP A 309 11.66 -27.08 15.13
C ASP A 309 10.96 -26.96 16.50
N SER A 310 11.71 -26.68 17.55
CA SER A 310 11.16 -26.49 18.89
C SER A 310 10.31 -25.20 18.95
N LEU A 311 10.76 -24.14 18.32
CA LEU A 311 10.09 -22.85 18.25
C LEU A 311 8.78 -22.96 17.45
N LEU A 312 8.82 -23.64 16.31
CA LEU A 312 7.65 -23.88 15.46
C LEU A 312 6.59 -24.71 16.20
N ARG A 313 7.00 -25.73 16.95
CA ARG A 313 6.10 -26.53 17.77
C ARG A 313 5.43 -25.70 18.85
N ALA A 314 6.20 -24.93 19.61
CA ALA A 314 5.68 -24.06 20.66
C ALA A 314 4.71 -23.00 20.08
N ALA A 315 5.01 -22.44 18.91
CA ALA A 315 4.15 -21.50 18.20
C ALA A 315 2.81 -22.15 17.80
N ARG A 316 2.85 -23.36 17.24
CA ARG A 316 1.64 -24.12 16.88
C ARG A 316 0.77 -24.43 18.09
N GLU A 317 1.36 -24.91 19.17
CA GLU A 317 0.67 -25.19 20.43
C GLU A 317 0.03 -23.93 21.01
N THR A 318 0.74 -22.80 20.96
CA THR A 318 0.24 -21.51 21.44
C THR A 318 -0.96 -21.04 20.62
N LEU A 319 -0.87 -21.05 19.30
CA LEU A 319 -1.98 -20.65 18.42
C LEU A 319 -3.18 -21.60 18.59
N ALA A 320 -2.95 -22.92 18.68
CA ALA A 320 -4.02 -23.89 18.86
C ALA A 320 -4.71 -23.79 20.24
N SER A 321 -3.99 -23.43 21.30
CA SER A 321 -4.53 -23.39 22.67
C SER A 321 -5.01 -22.00 23.09
N ARG A 322 -4.26 -20.94 22.75
CA ARG A 322 -4.54 -19.56 23.19
C ARG A 322 -5.15 -18.69 22.07
N GLY A 323 -5.12 -19.13 20.82
CA GLY A 323 -5.64 -18.42 19.67
C GLY A 323 -4.90 -17.14 19.27
N ARG A 324 -3.82 -16.77 19.98
CA ARG A 324 -3.07 -15.53 19.73
C ARG A 324 -1.56 -15.73 19.91
N LEU A 325 -0.80 -15.15 18.97
CA LEU A 325 0.67 -15.16 19.00
C LEU A 325 1.20 -13.83 18.47
N LEU A 326 2.13 -13.22 19.20
CA LEU A 326 2.85 -12.02 18.78
C LEU A 326 4.27 -12.40 18.33
N VAL A 327 4.68 -11.86 17.19
CA VAL A 327 6.02 -12.00 16.63
C VAL A 327 6.64 -10.62 16.47
N THR A 328 7.86 -10.40 16.97
CA THR A 328 8.52 -9.09 16.92
C THR A 328 10.03 -9.23 16.87
N CYS A 329 10.75 -8.18 16.43
CA CYS A 329 12.19 -8.05 16.56
C CYS A 329 12.63 -7.19 17.76
N HIS A 330 11.67 -6.68 18.55
CA HIS A 330 11.95 -5.73 19.62
C HIS A 330 12.09 -6.42 20.98
N GLU A 331 13.05 -5.98 21.79
CA GLU A 331 13.27 -6.41 23.18
C GLU A 331 12.51 -5.52 24.17
N GLU A 332 12.19 -6.06 25.34
CA GLU A 332 11.29 -5.40 26.29
C GLU A 332 11.93 -4.20 27.00
N ASP A 333 13.24 -4.24 27.31
CA ASP A 333 13.88 -3.31 28.24
C ASP A 333 15.03 -2.48 27.68
N ARG A 334 15.37 -2.62 26.40
CA ARG A 334 16.42 -1.81 25.78
C ARG A 334 15.82 -0.72 24.94
N GLY A 335 15.98 0.51 25.37
CA GLY A 335 15.51 1.73 24.69
C GLY A 335 16.08 1.98 23.30
N THR A 336 16.96 1.15 22.84
CA THR A 336 17.41 0.97 21.46
C THR A 336 17.90 -0.46 21.32
N VAL A 337 17.31 -1.21 20.40
CA VAL A 337 17.96 -2.42 19.91
C VAL A 337 19.37 -2.01 19.49
N ASP A 338 20.42 -2.66 20.03
CA ASP A 338 21.78 -2.48 19.51
C ASP A 338 21.72 -2.76 18.01
N ALA A 339 21.62 -1.72 17.28
CA ALA A 339 21.87 -1.37 15.91
C ALA A 339 22.07 -2.54 14.90
N ALA A 340 21.09 -3.42 14.78
CA ALA A 340 20.90 -4.04 13.47
C ALA A 340 20.29 -2.96 12.56
N SER A 341 20.87 -2.72 11.41
CA SER A 341 20.28 -1.80 10.42
C SER A 341 18.89 -2.27 10.02
N PRO A 342 17.99 -1.37 9.58
CA PRO A 342 16.67 -1.77 9.05
C PRO A 342 16.76 -2.89 8.02
N ASP A 343 17.77 -2.87 7.15
CA ASP A 343 17.99 -3.90 6.12
C ASP A 343 18.41 -5.25 6.70
N GLU A 344 19.16 -5.27 7.79
CA GLU A 344 19.51 -6.50 8.49
C GLU A 344 18.28 -7.12 9.17
N LEU A 345 17.44 -6.29 9.79
CA LEU A 345 16.18 -6.75 10.39
C LEU A 345 15.21 -7.30 9.35
N LEU A 346 15.11 -6.68 8.17
CA LEU A 346 14.25 -7.18 7.08
C LEU A 346 14.81 -8.48 6.49
N ARG A 347 16.12 -8.63 6.34
CA ARG A 347 16.75 -9.90 5.91
C ARG A 347 16.52 -11.03 6.93
N ALA A 348 16.67 -10.74 8.23
CA ALA A 348 16.39 -11.69 9.30
C ALA A 348 14.91 -12.09 9.32
N LEU A 349 14.00 -11.13 9.08
CA LEU A 349 12.56 -11.40 8.93
C LEU A 349 12.30 -12.35 7.75
N GLY A 350 12.99 -12.19 6.63
CA GLY A 350 12.85 -13.08 5.47
C GLY A 350 13.17 -14.54 5.81
N GLY A 351 14.30 -14.78 6.47
CA GLY A 351 14.67 -16.13 6.95
C GLY A 351 13.66 -16.70 7.97
N PHE A 352 13.25 -15.89 8.95
CA PHE A 352 12.25 -16.28 9.93
C PHE A 352 10.87 -16.57 9.27
N ALA A 353 10.49 -15.78 8.30
CA ALA A 353 9.24 -15.96 7.55
C ALA A 353 9.20 -17.34 6.86
N GLN A 354 10.28 -17.74 6.22
CA GLN A 354 10.38 -19.06 5.58
C GLN A 354 10.33 -20.22 6.57
N ARG A 355 11.11 -20.15 7.64
CA ARG A 355 11.26 -21.27 8.57
C ARG A 355 10.12 -21.38 9.58
N ILE A 356 9.54 -20.28 9.99
CA ILE A 356 8.53 -20.24 11.07
C ILE A 356 7.15 -19.80 10.58
N LEU A 357 7.06 -18.62 9.90
CA LEU A 357 5.73 -18.10 9.53
C LEU A 357 5.07 -18.92 8.41
N ALA A 358 5.81 -19.32 7.38
CA ALA A 358 5.26 -20.12 6.29
C ALA A 358 4.62 -21.44 6.76
N PRO A 359 5.31 -22.27 7.59
CA PRO A 359 4.71 -23.47 8.15
C PRO A 359 3.52 -23.21 9.09
N LEU A 360 3.46 -22.05 9.78
CA LEU A 360 2.30 -21.68 10.60
C LEU A 360 1.09 -21.32 9.74
N LEU A 361 1.31 -20.53 8.68
CA LEU A 361 0.26 -20.09 7.75
C LEU A 361 -0.31 -21.23 6.92
N ALA A 362 0.48 -22.30 6.69
CA ALA A 362 0.04 -23.49 5.96
C ALA A 362 -0.62 -24.55 6.86
N ALA A 363 -0.45 -24.44 8.18
CA ALA A 363 -0.93 -25.46 9.10
C ALA A 363 -2.45 -25.42 9.26
N THR A 364 -3.03 -26.61 9.47
CA THR A 364 -4.43 -26.75 9.91
C THR A 364 -4.51 -26.86 11.44
N HIS A 365 -5.63 -26.44 11.97
CA HIS A 365 -5.89 -26.55 13.40
C HIS A 365 -6.26 -28.00 13.76
N PRO A 366 -5.70 -28.58 14.83
CA PRO A 366 -5.83 -30.02 15.12
C PRO A 366 -7.23 -30.48 15.51
N ARG A 367 -8.18 -29.55 15.78
CA ARG A 367 -9.52 -29.90 16.26
C ARG A 367 -10.65 -29.65 15.26
N ASP A 368 -10.47 -28.74 14.30
CA ASP A 368 -11.57 -28.29 13.42
C ASP A 368 -11.21 -28.32 11.92
N ASP A 369 -10.04 -28.83 11.56
CA ASP A 369 -9.51 -28.87 10.19
C ASP A 369 -9.48 -27.51 9.46
N GLY A 370 -9.77 -26.41 10.19
CA GLY A 370 -9.64 -25.04 9.71
C GLY A 370 -8.17 -24.58 9.67
N PRO A 371 -7.88 -23.39 9.15
CA PRO A 371 -6.52 -22.85 9.17
C PRO A 371 -6.07 -22.60 10.60
N LEU A 372 -4.80 -22.91 10.92
CA LEU A 372 -4.22 -22.60 12.24
C LEU A 372 -4.13 -21.09 12.48
N VAL A 373 -3.92 -20.32 11.43
CA VAL A 373 -3.95 -18.85 11.42
C VAL A 373 -5.12 -18.39 10.54
N GLU A 374 -6.09 -17.71 11.13
CA GLU A 374 -7.25 -17.14 10.42
C GLU A 374 -7.04 -15.66 10.10
N ARG A 375 -6.25 -14.96 10.95
CA ARG A 375 -5.89 -13.55 10.78
C ARG A 375 -4.39 -13.37 10.90
N LEU A 376 -3.78 -12.78 9.88
CA LEU A 376 -2.41 -12.31 9.90
C LEU A 376 -2.42 -10.79 9.98
N LEU A 377 -2.06 -10.23 11.14
CA LEU A 377 -1.94 -8.80 11.35
C LEU A 377 -0.47 -8.39 11.22
N VAL A 378 -0.19 -7.35 10.43
CA VAL A 378 1.18 -6.86 10.24
C VAL A 378 1.26 -5.36 10.56
N GLU A 379 2.14 -5.01 11.50
CA GLU A 379 2.43 -3.63 11.89
C GLU A 379 3.71 -3.11 11.24
N GLY A 380 3.55 -2.11 10.38
CA GLY A 380 4.64 -1.44 9.67
C GLY A 380 4.65 -1.74 8.17
N GLY A 381 4.72 -0.67 7.37
CA GLY A 381 4.68 -0.77 5.91
C GLY A 381 5.84 -1.60 5.35
N ALA A 382 7.07 -1.35 5.81
CA ALA A 382 8.26 -2.09 5.38
C ALA A 382 8.18 -3.59 5.77
N THR A 383 7.67 -3.89 6.97
CA THR A 383 7.45 -5.28 7.42
C THR A 383 6.42 -5.99 6.52
N THR A 384 5.33 -5.30 6.18
CA THR A 384 4.32 -5.85 5.28
C THR A 384 4.88 -6.10 3.89
N ALA A 385 5.59 -5.12 3.32
CA ALA A 385 6.20 -5.24 2.00
C ALA A 385 7.19 -6.41 1.95
N ALA A 386 8.03 -6.56 2.98
CA ALA A 386 8.99 -7.66 3.09
C ALA A 386 8.30 -9.03 3.15
N LEU A 387 7.23 -9.18 3.94
CA LEU A 387 6.48 -10.43 4.01
C LEU A 387 5.75 -10.75 2.70
N VAL A 388 5.10 -9.75 2.10
CA VAL A 388 4.41 -9.90 0.80
C VAL A 388 5.41 -10.32 -0.28
N GLN A 389 6.59 -9.72 -0.32
CA GLN A 389 7.66 -10.09 -1.24
C GLN A 389 8.21 -11.49 -0.95
N GLN A 390 8.51 -11.79 0.32
CA GLN A 390 9.08 -13.07 0.76
C GLN A 390 8.16 -14.25 0.45
N PHE A 391 6.87 -14.06 0.60
CA PHE A 391 5.86 -15.06 0.31
C PHE A 391 5.42 -15.08 -1.15
N GLY A 392 5.89 -14.17 -1.99
CA GLY A 392 5.54 -14.09 -3.41
C GLY A 392 4.06 -13.79 -3.67
N TRP A 393 3.38 -13.14 -2.73
CA TRP A 393 1.97 -12.76 -2.91
C TRP A 393 1.86 -11.62 -3.89
N GLN A 394 1.19 -11.89 -5.02
CA GLN A 394 1.09 -10.96 -6.12
C GLN A 394 -0.31 -10.35 -6.28
N ARG A 395 -1.35 -11.04 -5.79
CA ARG A 395 -2.75 -10.66 -5.98
C ARG A 395 -3.54 -10.83 -4.69
N PHE A 396 -4.41 -9.86 -4.41
CA PHE A 396 -5.27 -9.86 -3.22
C PHE A 396 -6.66 -9.35 -3.59
N GLU A 397 -7.69 -10.05 -3.11
CA GLU A 397 -9.04 -9.51 -3.02
C GLU A 397 -9.13 -8.58 -1.81
N ALA A 398 -9.65 -7.37 -1.99
CA ALA A 398 -9.90 -6.45 -0.89
C ALA A 398 -11.30 -6.66 -0.34
N LEU A 399 -11.41 -6.66 0.99
CA LEU A 399 -12.69 -6.70 1.69
C LEU A 399 -13.03 -5.31 2.26
N ALA A 400 -14.24 -5.17 2.81
CA ALA A 400 -14.65 -3.92 3.45
C ALA A 400 -13.68 -3.52 4.58
N PRO A 401 -13.24 -2.26 4.64
CA PRO A 401 -12.30 -1.81 5.66
C PRO A 401 -12.92 -1.95 7.05
N VAL A 402 -12.11 -2.38 8.02
CA VAL A 402 -12.52 -2.54 9.42
C VAL A 402 -12.29 -1.28 10.24
N ALA A 403 -11.39 -0.43 9.78
CA ALA A 403 -11.11 0.89 10.33
C ALA A 403 -10.38 1.73 9.28
N ASP A 404 -10.23 3.03 9.54
CA ASP A 404 -9.48 3.94 8.68
C ASP A 404 -8.06 3.43 8.43
N GLY A 405 -7.72 3.20 7.16
CA GLY A 405 -6.43 2.72 6.71
C GLY A 405 -6.13 1.26 7.04
N ILE A 406 -7.14 0.47 7.46
CA ILE A 406 -7.00 -0.96 7.74
C ILE A 406 -7.99 -1.73 6.87
N THR A 407 -7.51 -2.25 5.75
CA THR A 407 -8.28 -3.05 4.81
C THR A 407 -7.89 -4.51 4.94
N PRO A 408 -8.86 -5.40 5.19
CA PRO A 408 -8.61 -6.84 5.11
C PRO A 408 -8.35 -7.26 3.66
N LEU A 409 -7.32 -8.07 3.45
CA LEU A 409 -6.89 -8.56 2.14
C LEU A 409 -6.86 -10.09 2.14
N VAL A 410 -7.44 -10.71 1.13
CA VAL A 410 -7.37 -12.16 0.93
C VAL A 410 -6.37 -12.45 -0.19
N PRO A 411 -5.24 -13.13 0.08
CA PRO A 411 -4.31 -13.50 -0.99
C PRO A 411 -4.97 -14.44 -2.00
N LEU A 412 -4.90 -14.10 -3.29
CA LEU A 412 -5.47 -14.89 -4.40
C LEU A 412 -4.41 -15.77 -5.09
N SER A 413 -3.14 -15.44 -4.94
CA SER A 413 -2.02 -16.24 -5.42
C SER A 413 -1.33 -16.90 -4.23
N GLY A 414 -1.15 -18.22 -4.29
CA GLY A 414 -0.56 -18.97 -3.19
C GLY A 414 0.95 -18.87 -3.15
N ILE A 415 1.51 -19.10 -1.96
CA ILE A 415 2.89 -19.48 -1.79
C ILE A 415 3.01 -20.95 -2.19
N ALA A 416 4.09 -21.30 -2.91
CA ALA A 416 4.63 -22.64 -2.84
C ALA A 416 5.19 -22.85 -1.43
N ILE A 417 4.38 -23.33 -0.49
CA ILE A 417 4.83 -23.73 0.85
C ILE A 417 5.13 -25.23 0.78
N GLY A 418 6.42 -25.58 0.69
CA GLY A 418 6.83 -26.97 0.53
C GLY A 418 6.35 -27.55 -0.81
N CYS A 419 5.99 -28.85 -0.83
CA CYS A 419 5.63 -29.57 -2.07
C CYS A 419 4.18 -29.33 -2.56
N GLY A 420 3.46 -28.29 -2.08
CA GLY A 420 2.06 -28.05 -2.42
C GLY A 420 1.74 -26.59 -2.70
N THR A 421 0.89 -26.36 -3.71
CA THR A 421 0.28 -25.05 -4.02
C THR A 421 -1.06 -24.95 -3.30
N ALA A 422 -1.09 -24.67 -2.01
CA ALA A 422 -2.33 -24.34 -1.31
C ALA A 422 -2.48 -22.82 -1.23
N ILE A 423 -3.63 -22.30 -1.65
CA ILE A 423 -3.98 -20.89 -1.41
C ILE A 423 -4.18 -20.74 0.10
N PRO A 424 -3.46 -19.81 0.77
CA PRO A 424 -3.60 -19.60 2.21
C PRO A 424 -5.04 -19.21 2.56
N ARG A 425 -5.62 -19.82 3.57
CA ARG A 425 -7.00 -19.53 4.02
C ARG A 425 -7.02 -18.57 5.20
N PHE A 426 -6.27 -17.47 5.11
CA PHE A 426 -6.28 -16.42 6.14
C PHE A 426 -6.54 -15.05 5.51
N THR A 427 -6.93 -14.11 6.36
CA THR A 427 -7.07 -12.70 5.99
C THR A 427 -5.85 -11.92 6.48
N LEU A 428 -5.18 -11.21 5.59
CA LEU A 428 -4.09 -10.29 5.89
C LEU A 428 -4.65 -8.91 6.27
N PHE A 429 -4.21 -8.38 7.38
CA PHE A 429 -4.45 -7.00 7.80
C PHE A 429 -3.11 -6.29 7.91
N SER A 430 -2.96 -5.20 7.19
CA SER A 430 -1.77 -4.35 7.26
C SER A 430 -2.16 -2.98 7.75
N LYS A 431 -1.32 -2.38 8.62
CA LYS A 431 -1.48 -0.99 9.01
C LYS A 431 -0.15 -0.26 9.08
N PRO A 432 -0.12 1.04 8.74
CA PRO A 432 1.00 1.90 9.08
C PRO A 432 1.24 1.92 10.59
N GLY A 433 2.49 2.05 11.02
CA GLY A 433 2.86 2.02 12.43
C GLY A 433 2.16 3.08 13.31
N SER A 434 1.70 4.18 12.70
CA SER A 434 1.01 5.30 13.39
C SER A 434 -0.49 5.11 13.63
N TYR A 435 -1.08 3.98 13.17
CA TYR A 435 -2.50 3.70 13.36
C TYR A 435 -2.74 2.74 14.51
N ALA A 436 -3.86 2.86 15.21
CA ALA A 436 -4.26 1.89 16.23
C ALA A 436 -5.02 0.71 15.58
N TRP A 437 -4.90 -0.49 16.15
CA TRP A 437 -5.78 -1.59 15.82
C TRP A 437 -7.16 -1.38 16.47
N PRO A 438 -8.26 -1.72 15.77
CA PRO A 438 -9.56 -1.87 16.42
C PRO A 438 -9.48 -2.87 17.58
N ALA A 439 -10.16 -2.56 18.70
CA ALA A 439 -10.06 -3.36 19.91
C ALA A 439 -10.60 -4.81 19.75
N ASP A 440 -11.50 -5.01 18.82
CA ASP A 440 -12.12 -6.29 18.49
C ASP A 440 -11.28 -7.14 17.50
N LEU A 441 -10.29 -6.53 16.87
CA LEU A 441 -9.45 -7.23 15.91
C LEU A 441 -8.27 -7.95 16.60
N TRP A 442 -7.79 -7.38 17.71
CA TRP A 442 -6.60 -7.86 18.43
C TRP A 442 -6.81 -7.98 19.94
#